data_6c8ad0d68fd5ed95261c4c71154c92cc
#
_entry.id   6c8ad0d68fd5ed95261c4c71154c92cc
#
_cell.length_a   1.000
_cell.length_b   1.000
_cell.length_c   1.000
_cell.angle_alpha   90.00
_cell.angle_beta   90.00
_cell.angle_gamma   90.00
#
_symmetry.space_group_name_H-M   'P 1'
#
loop_
_entity.id
_entity.type
_entity.pdbx_description
1 polymer ?
#
loop_
_entity_poly.entity_id
_entity_poly.type
_entity_poly.pdbx_seq_one_letter_code
_entity_poly.pdbx_strand_id
1 'polypeptide(L)'
;EALNGVVQRFGHKLDLSNTKDIAQSINKLLSDVSGKSEQQLVDTLTIRSMSKAVYSTQNIGHYGLAFDYYSHFTSPIRRYPDVMVHRLLQHYLDQKPSVKSDEYEERCVHCSNREVLAASAERDSIKYMQVKFMQRYVGDTFLGVVSGVTDWGVFVELQENKCEGMVRIRDFKDDVYYFDQAQYALVGHRTQQQIQLGDKVKVMIKSADLDKRQID
;
A
#
# COMPACT_ATOMS: atom_id res chain seq x y z
N GLU A 1 0.75 -14.68 -6.51
CA GLU A 1 0.25 -15.98 -5.98
C GLU A 1 -0.66 -15.78 -4.76
N ALA A 2 -0.25 -15.03 -3.73
CA ALA A 2 -1.05 -14.79 -2.52
C ALA A 2 -2.43 -14.18 -2.83
N LEU A 3 -2.49 -13.14 -3.66
CA LEU A 3 -3.75 -12.53 -4.10
C LEU A 3 -4.68 -13.58 -4.76
N ASN A 4 -4.15 -14.43 -5.65
CA ASN A 4 -4.94 -15.43 -6.35
C ASN A 4 -5.57 -16.44 -5.37
N GLY A 5 -4.86 -16.85 -4.32
CA GLY A 5 -5.38 -17.73 -3.28
C GLY A 5 -6.57 -17.12 -2.52
N VAL A 6 -6.54 -15.83 -2.24
CA VAL A 6 -7.65 -15.13 -1.55
C VAL A 6 -8.85 -14.96 -2.49
N VAL A 7 -8.64 -14.46 -3.72
CA VAL A 7 -9.77 -14.15 -4.64
C VAL A 7 -10.49 -15.39 -5.14
N GLN A 8 -9.82 -16.56 -5.19
CA GLN A 8 -10.46 -17.83 -5.53
C GLN A 8 -11.60 -18.22 -4.59
N ARG A 9 -11.55 -17.80 -3.32
CA ARG A 9 -12.60 -18.06 -2.33
C ARG A 9 -13.89 -17.29 -2.58
N PHE A 10 -13.73 -16.12 -3.21
CA PHE A 10 -14.87 -15.31 -3.66
C PHE A 10 -15.34 -15.70 -5.06
N GLY A 11 -14.83 -16.83 -5.59
CA GLY A 11 -15.21 -17.33 -6.91
C GLY A 11 -14.51 -16.67 -8.09
N HIS A 12 -13.47 -15.85 -7.82
CA HIS A 12 -12.69 -15.20 -8.87
C HIS A 12 -11.39 -15.97 -9.14
N LYS A 13 -10.92 -15.90 -10.38
CA LYS A 13 -9.67 -16.52 -10.82
C LYS A 13 -8.85 -15.53 -11.62
N LEU A 14 -7.57 -15.40 -11.28
CA LEU A 14 -6.62 -14.60 -12.05
C LEU A 14 -5.91 -15.48 -13.09
N ASP A 15 -5.78 -14.95 -14.28
CA ASP A 15 -4.94 -15.54 -15.31
C ASP A 15 -3.51 -14.99 -15.13
N LEU A 16 -2.59 -15.88 -14.81
CA LEU A 16 -1.17 -15.56 -14.54
C LEU A 16 -0.25 -15.98 -15.70
N SER A 17 -0.80 -16.27 -16.88
CA SER A 17 -0.06 -16.84 -18.00
C SER A 17 1.00 -15.88 -18.56
N ASN A 18 0.63 -14.60 -18.73
CA ASN A 18 1.53 -13.55 -19.20
C ASN A 18 1.14 -12.18 -18.65
N THR A 19 1.99 -11.18 -18.83
CA THR A 19 1.79 -9.84 -18.26
C THR A 19 0.50 -9.14 -18.71
N LYS A 20 0.10 -9.34 -19.98
CA LYS A 20 -1.14 -8.74 -20.52
C LYS A 20 -2.38 -9.41 -19.92
N ASP A 21 -2.38 -10.73 -19.78
CA ASP A 21 -3.49 -11.48 -19.21
C ASP A 21 -3.63 -11.21 -17.71
N ILE A 22 -2.51 -11.08 -16.98
CA ILE A 22 -2.50 -10.63 -15.58
C ILE A 22 -3.20 -9.27 -15.47
N ALA A 23 -2.84 -8.29 -16.32
CA ALA A 23 -3.43 -6.96 -16.31
C ALA A 23 -4.94 -6.99 -16.54
N GLN A 24 -5.37 -7.70 -17.57
CA GLN A 24 -6.78 -7.79 -17.92
C GLN A 24 -7.57 -8.52 -16.83
N SER A 25 -7.03 -9.59 -16.27
CA SER A 25 -7.72 -10.35 -15.22
C SER A 25 -7.82 -9.56 -13.91
N ILE A 26 -6.80 -8.75 -13.55
CA ILE A 26 -6.88 -7.85 -12.40
C ILE A 26 -7.92 -6.76 -12.64
N ASN A 27 -7.91 -6.09 -13.78
CA ASN A 27 -8.90 -5.06 -14.10
C ASN A 27 -10.33 -5.62 -14.10
N LYS A 28 -10.52 -6.82 -14.64
CA LYS A 28 -11.81 -7.51 -14.58
C LYS A 28 -12.20 -7.82 -13.14
N LEU A 29 -11.29 -8.36 -12.34
CA LEU A 29 -11.52 -8.63 -10.91
C LEU A 29 -11.98 -7.37 -10.18
N LEU A 30 -11.28 -6.24 -10.33
CA LEU A 30 -11.62 -4.98 -9.67
C LEU A 30 -13.02 -4.47 -10.11
N SER A 31 -13.37 -4.65 -11.37
CA SER A 31 -14.72 -4.35 -11.88
C SER A 31 -15.78 -5.29 -11.27
N ASP A 32 -15.49 -6.59 -11.21
CA ASP A 32 -16.42 -7.61 -10.74
C ASP A 32 -16.72 -7.51 -9.23
N VAL A 33 -15.77 -7.02 -8.42
CA VAL A 33 -15.94 -6.84 -6.97
C VAL A 33 -16.49 -5.48 -6.58
N SER A 34 -16.61 -4.55 -7.53
CA SER A 34 -17.12 -3.21 -7.27
C SER A 34 -18.52 -3.23 -6.64
N GLY A 35 -18.65 -2.59 -5.47
CA GLY A 35 -19.89 -2.56 -4.69
C GLY A 35 -20.18 -3.80 -3.85
N LYS A 36 -19.30 -4.83 -3.88
CA LYS A 36 -19.45 -6.04 -3.05
C LYS A 36 -18.71 -5.90 -1.72
N SER A 37 -19.04 -6.78 -0.78
CA SER A 37 -18.43 -6.82 0.56
C SER A 37 -16.92 -7.04 0.54
N GLU A 38 -16.42 -7.82 -0.41
CA GLU A 38 -15.01 -8.15 -0.59
C GLU A 38 -14.18 -7.07 -1.31
N GLN A 39 -14.80 -6.01 -1.83
CA GLN A 39 -14.11 -4.98 -2.62
C GLN A 39 -12.90 -4.41 -1.90
N GLN A 40 -13.07 -3.96 -0.66
CA GLN A 40 -11.98 -3.31 0.09
C GLN A 40 -10.80 -4.25 0.35
N LEU A 41 -11.08 -5.52 0.61
CA LEU A 41 -10.07 -6.56 0.78
C LEU A 41 -9.29 -6.78 -0.53
N VAL A 42 -10.02 -6.96 -1.64
CA VAL A 42 -9.42 -7.21 -2.96
C VAL A 42 -8.59 -6.02 -3.42
N ASP A 43 -9.11 -4.79 -3.30
CA ASP A 43 -8.40 -3.57 -3.65
C ASP A 43 -7.09 -3.45 -2.86
N THR A 44 -7.14 -3.64 -1.54
CA THR A 44 -5.96 -3.56 -0.66
C THR A 44 -4.93 -4.63 -1.01
N LEU A 45 -5.34 -5.88 -1.19
CA LEU A 45 -4.43 -6.97 -1.53
C LEU A 45 -3.84 -6.81 -2.93
N THR A 46 -4.61 -6.28 -3.88
CA THR A 46 -4.12 -5.97 -5.23
C THR A 46 -3.00 -4.94 -5.16
N ILE A 47 -3.22 -3.82 -4.48
CA ILE A 47 -2.19 -2.77 -4.31
C ILE A 47 -0.94 -3.33 -3.60
N ARG A 48 -1.11 -4.12 -2.54
CA ARG A 48 0.01 -4.74 -1.80
C ARG A 48 0.79 -5.76 -2.61
N SER A 49 0.17 -6.40 -3.60
CA SER A 49 0.82 -7.38 -4.48
C SER A 49 1.60 -6.75 -5.63
N MET A 50 1.40 -5.45 -5.89
CA MET A 50 2.12 -4.74 -6.95
C MET A 50 3.57 -4.48 -6.56
N SER A 51 4.47 -4.63 -7.53
CA SER A 51 5.86 -4.21 -7.38
C SER A 51 5.96 -2.71 -7.20
N LYS A 52 6.91 -2.26 -6.40
CA LYS A 52 7.21 -0.83 -6.31
C LYS A 52 7.75 -0.32 -7.65
N ALA A 53 7.33 0.89 -8.04
CA ALA A 53 7.91 1.57 -9.19
C ALA A 53 9.39 1.87 -8.94
N VAL A 54 10.21 1.70 -9.97
CA VAL A 54 11.64 2.01 -9.95
C VAL A 54 12.00 2.80 -11.21
N TYR A 55 13.01 3.64 -11.11
CA TYR A 55 13.66 4.23 -12.28
C TYR A 55 14.65 3.23 -12.85
N SER A 56 14.65 3.07 -14.16
CA SER A 56 15.59 2.19 -14.87
C SER A 56 15.82 2.72 -16.30
N THR A 57 16.96 2.40 -16.85
CA THR A 57 17.25 2.65 -18.27
C THR A 57 16.59 1.61 -19.18
N GLN A 58 16.07 0.51 -18.60
CA GLN A 58 15.34 -0.51 -19.35
C GLN A 58 13.88 -0.08 -19.52
N ASN A 59 13.45 0.03 -20.77
CA ASN A 59 12.06 0.34 -21.07
C ASN A 59 11.19 -0.91 -20.86
N ILE A 60 10.36 -0.90 -19.82
CA ILE A 60 9.34 -1.92 -19.53
C ILE A 60 7.92 -1.41 -19.77
N GLY A 61 7.78 -0.18 -20.31
CA GLY A 61 6.49 0.49 -20.47
C GLY A 61 5.88 0.95 -19.14
N HIS A 62 4.62 1.31 -19.18
CA HIS A 62 3.85 1.68 -17.99
C HIS A 62 2.57 0.85 -17.93
N TYR A 63 2.55 -0.13 -17.04
CA TYR A 63 1.44 -1.07 -16.88
C TYR A 63 0.08 -0.37 -16.67
N GLY A 64 -0.01 0.54 -15.68
CA GLY A 64 -1.27 1.17 -15.31
C GLY A 64 -1.82 2.17 -16.35
N LEU A 65 -0.96 2.70 -17.26
CA LEU A 65 -1.36 3.59 -18.34
C LEU A 65 -1.43 2.89 -19.70
N ALA A 66 -1.04 1.62 -19.77
CA ALA A 66 -0.96 0.82 -20.99
C ALA A 66 -0.10 1.47 -22.09
N PHE A 67 1.01 2.12 -21.71
CA PHE A 67 1.97 2.71 -22.66
C PHE A 67 3.16 1.78 -22.86
N ASP A 68 3.55 1.56 -24.12
CA ASP A 68 4.75 0.79 -24.46
C ASP A 68 6.03 1.55 -24.11
N TYR A 69 5.99 2.88 -24.12
CA TYR A 69 7.10 3.77 -23.77
C TYR A 69 6.62 4.80 -22.76
N TYR A 70 7.34 4.93 -21.68
CA TYR A 70 7.02 5.89 -20.63
C TYR A 70 8.25 6.41 -19.93
N SER A 71 8.27 7.69 -19.64
CA SER A 71 9.29 8.33 -18.80
C SER A 71 8.66 9.45 -17.97
N HIS A 72 9.16 9.64 -16.76
CA HIS A 72 8.85 10.83 -15.98
C HIS A 72 9.47 12.06 -16.64
N PHE A 73 8.68 13.10 -16.86
CA PHE A 73 9.11 14.29 -17.59
C PHE A 73 8.57 15.61 -17.01
N THR A 74 7.43 15.59 -16.36
CA THR A 74 6.63 16.79 -16.09
C THR A 74 6.89 17.46 -14.74
N SER A 75 7.78 16.93 -13.90
CA SER A 75 8.04 17.47 -12.56
C SER A 75 9.55 17.65 -12.25
N PRO A 76 10.33 18.38 -13.08
CA PRO A 76 11.78 18.51 -12.89
C PRO A 76 12.18 19.30 -11.63
N ILE A 77 11.27 20.06 -11.04
CA ILE A 77 11.54 20.83 -9.80
C ILE A 77 11.79 19.89 -8.61
N ARG A 78 11.09 18.76 -8.55
CA ARG A 78 11.12 17.85 -7.42
C ARG A 78 11.62 16.44 -7.73
N ARG A 79 11.79 16.11 -9.01
CA ARG A 79 12.27 14.78 -9.45
C ARG A 79 13.50 14.92 -10.34
N TYR A 80 14.64 14.49 -9.84
CA TYR A 80 15.88 14.54 -10.61
C TYR A 80 15.85 13.67 -11.87
N PRO A 81 15.19 12.50 -11.94
CA PRO A 81 15.04 11.76 -13.20
C PRO A 81 14.40 12.58 -14.32
N ASP A 82 13.43 13.45 -14.02
CA ASP A 82 12.83 14.34 -15.02
C ASP A 82 13.90 15.31 -15.59
N VAL A 83 14.76 15.86 -14.73
CA VAL A 83 15.89 16.70 -15.17
C VAL A 83 16.85 15.92 -16.07
N MET A 84 17.12 14.65 -15.73
CA MET A 84 17.97 13.79 -16.56
C MET A 84 17.36 13.59 -17.95
N VAL A 85 16.05 13.34 -18.03
CA VAL A 85 15.33 13.18 -19.30
C VAL A 85 15.35 14.48 -20.11
N HIS A 86 15.12 15.65 -19.49
CA HIS A 86 15.22 16.95 -20.17
C HIS A 86 16.62 17.16 -20.78
N ARG A 87 17.67 16.87 -20.02
CA ARG A 87 19.06 17.00 -20.49
C ARG A 87 19.40 16.03 -21.62
N LEU A 88 18.92 14.77 -21.50
CA LEU A 88 19.10 13.77 -22.55
C LEU A 88 18.33 14.15 -23.81
N LEU A 89 17.11 14.65 -23.69
CA LEU A 89 16.32 15.11 -24.82
C LEU A 89 17.05 16.24 -25.54
N GLN A 90 17.56 17.27 -24.82
CA GLN A 90 18.33 18.35 -25.44
C GLN A 90 19.61 17.80 -26.10
N HIS A 91 20.31 16.88 -25.45
CA HIS A 91 21.52 16.26 -26.00
C HIS A 91 21.24 15.57 -27.36
N TYR A 92 20.11 14.86 -27.49
CA TYR A 92 19.73 14.18 -28.72
C TYR A 92 19.16 15.13 -29.78
N LEU A 93 18.47 16.19 -29.39
CA LEU A 93 18.05 17.26 -30.30
C LEU A 93 19.25 17.98 -30.90
N ASP A 94 20.33 18.12 -30.13
CA ASP A 94 21.63 18.63 -30.64
C ASP A 94 22.39 17.60 -31.50
N GLN A 95 21.79 16.47 -31.85
CA GLN A 95 22.38 15.40 -32.66
C GLN A 95 23.68 14.80 -32.07
N LYS A 96 23.84 14.85 -30.75
CA LYS A 96 24.99 14.25 -30.07
C LYS A 96 24.87 12.74 -29.99
N PRO A 97 25.98 11.99 -29.88
CA PRO A 97 25.94 10.52 -29.82
C PRO A 97 25.22 9.98 -28.59
N SER A 98 24.74 8.74 -28.67
CA SER A 98 24.13 8.06 -27.56
C SER A 98 25.03 8.00 -26.33
N VAL A 99 24.45 8.24 -25.17
CA VAL A 99 25.12 8.12 -23.87
C VAL A 99 25.21 6.66 -23.43
N LYS A 100 26.15 6.35 -22.54
CA LYS A 100 26.28 5.01 -21.96
C LYS A 100 25.13 4.77 -20.94
N SER A 101 24.42 3.68 -21.10
CA SER A 101 23.29 3.31 -20.22
C SER A 101 23.72 3.07 -18.78
N ASP A 102 24.90 2.48 -18.56
CA ASP A 102 25.36 2.05 -17.23
C ASP A 102 25.46 3.21 -16.24
N GLU A 103 26.00 4.37 -16.69
CA GLU A 103 26.10 5.57 -15.85
C GLU A 103 24.72 6.10 -15.44
N TYR A 104 23.73 5.97 -16.32
CA TYR A 104 22.36 6.39 -16.04
C TYR A 104 21.62 5.38 -15.17
N GLU A 105 21.91 4.08 -15.32
CA GLU A 105 21.32 3.05 -14.46
C GLU A 105 21.73 3.23 -12.99
N GLU A 106 23.01 3.52 -12.71
CA GLU A 106 23.46 3.85 -11.34
C GLU A 106 22.68 5.04 -10.76
N ARG A 107 22.46 6.08 -11.57
CA ARG A 107 21.67 7.26 -11.14
C ARG A 107 20.19 6.89 -10.93
N CYS A 108 19.63 6.03 -11.77
CA CYS A 108 18.26 5.53 -11.62
C CYS A 108 18.08 4.75 -10.30
N VAL A 109 19.02 3.86 -10.00
CA VAL A 109 19.03 3.12 -8.71
C VAL A 109 19.14 4.09 -7.53
N HIS A 110 20.05 5.09 -7.62
CA HIS A 110 20.18 6.11 -6.58
C HIS A 110 18.86 6.87 -6.37
N CYS A 111 18.23 7.35 -7.45
CA CYS A 111 16.97 8.09 -7.39
C CYS A 111 15.84 7.25 -6.81
N SER A 112 15.73 5.98 -7.20
CA SER A 112 14.73 5.05 -6.66
C SER A 112 14.88 4.88 -5.15
N ASN A 113 16.12 4.71 -4.66
CA ASN A 113 16.40 4.58 -3.23
C ASN A 113 16.07 5.88 -2.46
N ARG A 114 16.35 7.06 -3.05
CA ARG A 114 16.02 8.35 -2.44
C ARG A 114 14.53 8.60 -2.38
N GLU A 115 13.78 8.18 -3.38
CA GLU A 115 12.31 8.28 -3.39
C GLU A 115 11.68 7.40 -2.31
N VAL A 116 12.17 6.16 -2.14
CA VAL A 116 11.74 5.28 -1.03
C VAL A 116 12.02 5.93 0.33
N LEU A 117 13.21 6.54 0.50
CA LEU A 117 13.57 7.22 1.74
C LEU A 117 12.67 8.45 2.00
N ALA A 118 12.43 9.26 0.97
CA ALA A 118 11.56 10.44 1.07
C ALA A 118 10.12 10.05 1.44
N ALA A 119 9.56 9.04 0.76
CA ALA A 119 8.22 8.52 1.07
C ALA A 119 8.14 7.91 2.48
N SER A 120 9.22 7.30 2.98
CA SER A 120 9.27 6.81 4.36
C SER A 120 9.28 7.96 5.36
N ALA A 121 10.11 8.99 5.12
CA ALA A 121 10.18 10.17 5.98
C ALA A 121 8.85 10.93 6.03
N GLU A 122 8.14 11.05 4.91
CA GLU A 122 6.81 11.65 4.87
C GLU A 122 5.81 10.87 5.71
N ARG A 123 5.74 9.55 5.55
CA ARG A 123 4.87 8.68 6.36
C ARG A 123 5.19 8.76 7.84
N ASP A 124 6.48 8.76 8.19
CA ASP A 124 6.95 8.87 9.57
C ASP A 124 6.55 10.21 10.19
N SER A 125 6.65 11.29 9.42
CA SER A 125 6.23 12.64 9.84
C SER A 125 4.72 12.71 10.08
N ILE A 126 3.93 12.17 9.15
CA ILE A 126 2.46 12.09 9.29
C ILE A 126 2.11 11.28 10.54
N LYS A 127 2.72 10.10 10.71
CA LYS A 127 2.46 9.24 11.87
C LYS A 127 2.83 9.92 13.19
N TYR A 128 3.97 10.61 13.26
CA TYR A 128 4.35 11.39 14.42
C TYR A 128 3.28 12.44 14.78
N MET A 129 2.78 13.18 13.79
CA MET A 129 1.75 14.19 13.99
C MET A 129 0.40 13.58 14.39
N GLN A 130 0.03 12.44 13.82
CA GLN A 130 -1.16 11.69 14.23
C GLN A 130 -1.08 11.29 15.71
N VAL A 131 0.05 10.70 16.13
CA VAL A 131 0.24 10.29 17.54
C VAL A 131 0.19 11.51 18.46
N LYS A 132 0.89 12.60 18.12
CA LYS A 132 0.86 13.86 18.87
C LYS A 132 -0.55 14.43 18.99
N PHE A 133 -1.32 14.37 17.92
CA PHE A 133 -2.72 14.80 17.92
C PHE A 133 -3.58 13.93 18.85
N MET A 134 -3.38 12.61 18.80
CA MET A 134 -4.19 11.65 19.56
C MET A 134 -3.85 11.58 21.05
N GLN A 135 -2.71 12.13 21.50
CA GLN A 135 -2.36 12.16 22.94
C GLN A 135 -3.45 12.80 23.83
N ARG A 136 -4.15 13.81 23.32
CA ARG A 136 -5.21 14.51 24.05
C ARG A 136 -6.55 13.76 24.12
N TYR A 137 -6.66 12.67 23.36
CA TYR A 137 -7.86 11.84 23.25
C TYR A 137 -7.70 10.47 23.90
N VAL A 138 -6.66 10.29 24.72
CA VAL A 138 -6.48 9.05 25.48
C VAL A 138 -7.65 8.87 26.44
N GLY A 139 -8.32 7.73 26.37
CA GLY A 139 -9.55 7.41 27.09
C GLY A 139 -10.84 7.63 26.29
N ASP A 140 -10.78 8.39 25.20
CA ASP A 140 -11.94 8.64 24.35
C ASP A 140 -12.21 7.47 23.40
N THR A 141 -13.46 7.39 22.97
CA THR A 141 -13.94 6.29 22.10
C THR A 141 -14.35 6.82 20.74
N PHE A 142 -13.92 6.13 19.68
CA PHE A 142 -14.13 6.50 18.30
C PHE A 142 -14.74 5.34 17.50
N LEU A 143 -15.43 5.70 16.41
CA LEU A 143 -15.77 4.77 15.35
C LEU A 143 -14.61 4.67 14.37
N GLY A 144 -14.26 3.47 13.98
CA GLY A 144 -13.20 3.20 13.03
C GLY A 144 -13.57 2.10 12.05
N VAL A 145 -12.68 1.90 11.10
CA VAL A 145 -12.74 0.81 10.11
C VAL A 145 -11.45 0.03 10.17
N VAL A 146 -11.55 -1.28 10.15
CA VAL A 146 -10.36 -2.16 10.11
C VAL A 146 -9.62 -1.94 8.80
N SER A 147 -8.41 -1.37 8.87
CA SER A 147 -7.53 -1.04 7.74
C SER A 147 -6.46 -2.10 7.48
N GLY A 148 -6.25 -3.00 8.44
CA GLY A 148 -5.28 -4.09 8.32
C GLY A 148 -5.50 -5.17 9.36
N VAL A 149 -5.18 -6.41 8.99
CA VAL A 149 -5.23 -7.57 9.88
C VAL A 149 -3.87 -8.25 9.84
N THR A 150 -3.34 -8.60 11.00
CA THR A 150 -2.05 -9.26 11.17
C THR A 150 -2.12 -10.29 12.30
N ASP A 151 -1.07 -11.10 12.44
CA ASP A 151 -0.90 -12.02 13.58
C ASP A 151 -0.73 -11.33 14.95
N TRP A 152 -0.41 -10.03 14.94
CA TRP A 152 -0.25 -9.21 16.16
C TRP A 152 -1.53 -8.50 16.60
N GLY A 153 -2.49 -8.31 15.68
CA GLY A 153 -3.73 -7.58 15.92
C GLY A 153 -4.30 -6.95 14.66
N VAL A 154 -5.24 -6.05 14.84
CA VAL A 154 -5.88 -5.30 13.77
C VAL A 154 -5.47 -3.84 13.80
N PHE A 155 -5.22 -3.27 12.63
CA PHE A 155 -5.11 -1.83 12.46
C PHE A 155 -6.49 -1.25 12.23
N VAL A 156 -6.77 -0.14 12.87
CA VAL A 156 -8.05 0.56 12.77
C VAL A 156 -7.81 2.01 12.40
N GLU A 157 -8.39 2.45 11.29
CA GLU A 157 -8.42 3.84 10.88
C GLU A 157 -9.68 4.51 11.44
N LEU A 158 -9.52 5.59 12.19
CA LEU A 158 -10.63 6.35 12.77
C LEU A 158 -11.37 7.12 11.66
N GLN A 159 -12.71 7.10 11.70
CA GLN A 159 -13.52 7.72 10.63
C GLN A 159 -13.39 9.23 10.60
N GLU A 160 -13.30 9.88 11.77
CA GLU A 160 -13.32 11.35 11.89
C GLU A 160 -12.02 12.02 11.43
N ASN A 161 -10.87 11.48 11.81
CA ASN A 161 -9.58 12.16 11.66
C ASN A 161 -8.53 11.35 10.91
N LYS A 162 -8.89 10.15 10.44
CA LYS A 162 -8.02 9.25 9.68
C LYS A 162 -6.73 8.84 10.39
N CYS A 163 -6.68 9.02 11.71
CA CYS A 163 -5.60 8.46 12.51
C CYS A 163 -5.73 6.95 12.58
N GLU A 164 -4.63 6.25 12.45
CA GLU A 164 -4.59 4.79 12.50
C GLU A 164 -3.90 4.33 13.77
N GLY A 165 -4.50 3.37 14.47
CA GLY A 165 -3.94 2.71 15.64
C GLY A 165 -3.98 1.20 15.52
N MET A 166 -3.39 0.49 16.49
CA MET A 166 -3.39 -0.97 16.51
C MET A 166 -4.09 -1.49 17.76
N VAL A 167 -5.09 -2.34 17.57
CA VAL A 167 -5.69 -3.16 18.64
C VAL A 167 -4.97 -4.50 18.64
N ARG A 168 -4.19 -4.77 19.67
CA ARG A 168 -3.42 -6.03 19.77
C ARG A 168 -4.33 -7.20 20.09
N ILE A 169 -3.99 -8.39 19.61
CA ILE A 169 -4.76 -9.62 19.87
C ILE A 169 -5.03 -9.81 21.37
N ARG A 170 -4.06 -9.54 22.23
CA ARG A 170 -4.18 -9.69 23.69
C ARG A 170 -5.12 -8.68 24.36
N ASP A 171 -5.50 -7.61 23.67
CA ASP A 171 -6.39 -6.58 24.21
C ASP A 171 -7.88 -6.91 23.98
N PHE A 172 -8.18 -7.91 23.16
CA PHE A 172 -9.53 -8.50 23.06
C PHE A 172 -9.84 -9.28 24.33
N LYS A 173 -11.02 -9.00 24.93
CA LYS A 173 -11.42 -9.60 26.23
C LYS A 173 -12.54 -10.62 26.10
N ASP A 174 -13.18 -10.67 24.96
CA ASP A 174 -14.36 -11.49 24.68
C ASP A 174 -14.00 -12.91 24.25
N ASP A 175 -12.86 -13.09 23.57
CA ASP A 175 -12.38 -14.39 23.11
C ASP A 175 -10.85 -14.39 22.93
N VAL A 176 -10.28 -15.56 22.66
CA VAL A 176 -8.90 -15.72 22.19
C VAL A 176 -8.94 -15.75 20.67
N TYR A 177 -8.33 -14.75 20.05
CA TYR A 177 -8.28 -14.63 18.60
C TYR A 177 -6.97 -15.20 18.03
N TYR A 178 -7.05 -15.76 16.83
CA TYR A 178 -5.91 -16.16 16.04
C TYR A 178 -6.05 -15.62 14.61
N PHE A 179 -4.93 -15.42 13.94
CA PHE A 179 -4.91 -14.95 12.57
C PHE A 179 -5.09 -16.13 11.60
N ASP A 180 -6.19 -16.11 10.87
CA ASP A 180 -6.41 -17.03 9.75
C ASP A 180 -5.88 -16.39 8.45
N GLN A 181 -4.69 -16.81 8.06
CA GLN A 181 -4.05 -16.35 6.84
C GLN A 181 -4.90 -16.62 5.59
N ALA A 182 -5.67 -17.68 5.65
CA ALA A 182 -6.52 -18.10 4.57
C ALA A 182 -7.74 -17.19 4.39
N GLN A 183 -8.32 -16.69 5.47
CA GLN A 183 -9.45 -15.75 5.44
C GLN A 183 -9.01 -14.30 5.53
N TYR A 184 -7.72 -14.06 5.80
CA TYR A 184 -7.16 -12.74 6.08
C TYR A 184 -7.94 -12.01 7.19
N ALA A 185 -8.27 -12.75 8.24
CA ALA A 185 -9.12 -12.32 9.35
C ALA A 185 -8.54 -12.76 10.70
N LEU A 186 -8.90 -12.06 11.78
CA LEU A 186 -8.80 -12.61 13.12
C LEU A 186 -10.07 -13.40 13.43
N VAL A 187 -9.91 -14.64 13.87
CA VAL A 187 -11.01 -15.55 14.19
C VAL A 187 -10.98 -15.88 15.66
N GLY A 188 -12.12 -15.70 16.35
CA GLY A 188 -12.28 -16.06 17.74
C GLY A 188 -12.35 -17.57 17.92
N HIS A 189 -11.58 -18.12 18.85
CA HIS A 189 -11.46 -19.56 19.05
C HIS A 189 -12.77 -20.19 19.50
N ARG A 190 -13.48 -19.55 20.40
CA ARG A 190 -14.74 -20.04 21.01
C ARG A 190 -15.98 -19.55 20.23
N THR A 191 -15.99 -18.24 19.91
CA THR A 191 -17.17 -17.59 19.30
C THR A 191 -17.25 -17.75 17.80
N GLN A 192 -16.13 -18.09 17.15
CA GLN A 192 -15.97 -18.11 15.69
C GLN A 192 -16.27 -16.75 15.04
N GLN A 193 -16.29 -15.67 15.84
CA GLN A 193 -16.45 -14.33 15.35
C GLN A 193 -15.22 -13.95 14.53
N GLN A 194 -15.46 -13.34 13.38
CA GLN A 194 -14.41 -12.90 12.49
C GLN A 194 -14.29 -11.39 12.53
N ILE A 195 -13.04 -10.90 12.50
CA ILE A 195 -12.70 -9.48 12.34
C ILE A 195 -11.84 -9.37 11.09
N GLN A 196 -12.36 -8.69 10.08
CA GLN A 196 -11.75 -8.62 8.77
C GLN A 196 -11.62 -7.19 8.27
N LEU A 197 -10.88 -7.01 7.20
CA LEU A 197 -10.65 -5.74 6.56
C LEU A 197 -11.99 -5.10 6.14
N GLY A 198 -12.19 -3.82 6.48
CA GLY A 198 -13.43 -3.12 6.17
C GLY A 198 -14.49 -3.14 7.28
N ASP A 199 -14.32 -3.96 8.30
CA ASP A 199 -15.28 -4.02 9.39
C ASP A 199 -15.32 -2.70 10.17
N LYS A 200 -16.54 -2.28 10.49
CA LYS A 200 -16.77 -1.11 11.35
C LYS A 200 -16.67 -1.53 12.80
N VAL A 201 -15.80 -0.85 13.52
CA VAL A 201 -15.52 -1.16 14.94
C VAL A 201 -15.59 0.11 15.79
N LYS A 202 -15.88 -0.08 17.07
CA LYS A 202 -15.80 0.98 18.06
C LYS A 202 -14.58 0.71 18.95
N VAL A 203 -13.65 1.64 19.00
CA VAL A 203 -12.37 1.50 19.70
C VAL A 203 -12.15 2.65 20.68
N MET A 204 -11.46 2.36 21.78
CA MET A 204 -11.03 3.35 22.76
C MET A 204 -9.52 3.55 22.63
N ILE A 205 -9.05 4.79 22.63
CA ILE A 205 -7.63 5.11 22.62
C ILE A 205 -7.04 4.80 24.00
N LYS A 206 -6.22 3.77 24.06
CA LYS A 206 -5.57 3.30 25.28
C LYS A 206 -4.29 4.08 25.58
N SER A 207 -3.49 4.33 24.56
CA SER A 207 -2.24 5.07 24.66
C SER A 207 -1.84 5.69 23.33
N ALA A 208 -1.04 6.77 23.41
CA ALA A 208 -0.43 7.44 22.25
C ALA A 208 1.04 7.74 22.60
N ASP A 209 1.95 6.91 22.12
CA ASP A 209 3.38 6.93 22.43
C ASP A 209 4.15 7.60 21.27
N LEU A 210 4.69 8.79 21.52
CA LEU A 210 5.43 9.57 20.52
C LEU A 210 6.77 8.94 20.15
N ASP A 211 7.46 8.31 21.11
CA ASP A 211 8.78 7.73 20.88
C ASP A 211 8.67 6.51 19.96
N LYS A 212 7.64 5.71 20.18
CA LYS A 212 7.32 4.54 19.34
C LYS A 212 6.49 4.88 18.11
N ARG A 213 5.95 6.10 18.04
CA ARG A 213 4.98 6.53 17.01
C ARG A 213 3.79 5.58 16.89
N GLN A 214 3.24 5.15 18.03
CA GLN A 214 2.16 4.18 18.12
C GLN A 214 0.94 4.76 18.83
N ILE A 215 -0.24 4.36 18.35
CA ILE A 215 -1.54 4.56 18.97
C ILE A 215 -2.09 3.15 19.25
N ASP A 216 -2.39 2.87 20.51
CA ASP A 216 -2.99 1.61 20.94
C ASP A 216 -4.43 1.84 21.41
#